data_b8d62c011115d2a74676313808d29264
#
_entry.id   b8d62c011115d2a74676313808d29264
#
_cell.length_a   1.000
_cell.length_b   1.000
_cell.length_c   1.000
_cell.angle_alpha   90.00
_cell.angle_beta   90.00
_cell.angle_gamma   90.00
#
_symmetry.space_group_name_H-M   'P 1'
#
loop_
_entity.id
_entity.type
_entity.pdbx_description
1 polymer ?
#
loop_
_entity_poly.entity_id
_entity_poly.type
_entity_poly.pdbx_seq_one_letter_code
_entity_poly.pdbx_strand_id
1 'polypeptide(L)'
;MFRTLSKALAVISRNPGRAWLMARMATWVMVLSALVNFCSLPRALRVVSTGTRTKRKEKAADRVELSTAIDAVLGADFFVFKPNCWKRATVLHRYLALRGVATKIVFGLRKEADGELKGHAWLEAEGQPILESAAPAYKTTYIFPSAEPFEDELALMAQTRQA
;
A
#
# COMPACT_ATOMS: atom_id res chain seq x y z
N MET A 1 -3.40 27.21 -2.40
CA MET A 1 -4.54 26.29 -2.50
C MET A 1 -5.14 26.24 -3.92
N PHE A 2 -5.36 27.35 -4.62
CA PHE A 2 -5.93 27.41 -5.98
C PHE A 2 -5.07 26.77 -7.10
N ARG A 3 -3.74 26.78 -6.99
CA ARG A 3 -2.83 26.20 -8.02
C ARG A 3 -2.86 24.67 -8.08
N THR A 4 -3.23 23.99 -7.00
CA THR A 4 -3.35 22.53 -6.95
C THR A 4 -4.66 22.06 -7.57
N LEU A 5 -5.75 22.78 -7.35
CA LEU A 5 -7.06 22.51 -7.94
C LEU A 5 -7.04 22.69 -9.48
N SER A 6 -6.35 23.71 -9.99
CA SER A 6 -6.26 23.93 -11.45
C SER A 6 -5.44 22.84 -12.15
N LYS A 7 -4.38 22.31 -11.50
CA LYS A 7 -3.61 21.19 -12.03
C LYS A 7 -4.42 19.89 -12.02
N ALA A 8 -5.22 19.64 -10.97
CA ALA A 8 -6.10 18.48 -10.89
C ALA A 8 -7.19 18.53 -11.99
N LEU A 9 -7.81 19.69 -12.20
CA LEU A 9 -8.79 19.90 -13.27
C LEU A 9 -8.19 19.71 -14.67
N ALA A 10 -6.97 20.17 -14.91
CA ALA A 10 -6.28 19.99 -16.18
C ALA A 10 -5.93 18.50 -16.48
N VAL A 11 -5.65 17.70 -15.44
CA VAL A 11 -5.44 16.24 -15.58
C VAL A 11 -6.76 15.53 -15.91
N ILE A 12 -7.86 15.95 -15.29
CA ILE A 12 -9.20 15.39 -15.51
C ILE A 12 -9.65 15.61 -16.96
N SER A 13 -9.43 16.81 -17.50
CA SER A 13 -9.85 17.15 -18.87
C SER A 13 -9.03 16.46 -19.97
N ARG A 14 -7.77 16.11 -19.68
CA ARG A 14 -6.86 15.49 -20.67
C ARG A 14 -6.94 13.98 -20.75
N ASN A 15 -7.32 13.30 -19.65
CA ASN A 15 -7.41 11.84 -19.61
C ASN A 15 -8.45 11.38 -18.58
N PRO A 16 -9.71 11.21 -18.98
CA PRO A 16 -10.78 10.85 -18.06
C PRO A 16 -10.58 9.46 -17.41
N GLY A 17 -9.92 8.52 -18.11
CA GLY A 17 -9.60 7.21 -17.55
C GLY A 17 -8.63 7.28 -16.37
N ARG A 18 -7.61 8.14 -16.48
CA ARG A 18 -6.65 8.37 -15.39
C ARG A 18 -7.30 9.08 -14.20
N ALA A 19 -8.16 10.06 -14.48
CA ALA A 19 -8.92 10.75 -13.43
C ALA A 19 -9.82 9.78 -12.66
N TRP A 20 -10.51 8.88 -13.35
CA TRP A 20 -11.33 7.84 -12.75
C TRP A 20 -10.51 6.85 -11.91
N LEU A 21 -9.33 6.44 -12.39
CA LEU A 21 -8.41 5.60 -11.64
C LEU A 21 -7.99 6.29 -10.32
N MET A 22 -7.58 7.56 -10.39
CA MET A 22 -7.19 8.34 -9.22
C MET A 22 -8.34 8.51 -8.22
N ALA A 23 -9.57 8.78 -8.68
CA ALA A 23 -10.75 8.88 -7.83
C ALA A 23 -11.02 7.56 -7.09
N ARG A 24 -10.93 6.43 -7.78
CA ARG A 24 -11.09 5.10 -7.16
C ARG A 24 -9.98 4.80 -6.16
N MET A 25 -8.73 5.16 -6.45
CA MET A 25 -7.61 5.01 -5.51
C MET A 25 -7.82 5.90 -4.27
N ALA A 26 -8.25 7.15 -4.46
CA ALA A 26 -8.59 8.05 -3.37
C ALA A 26 -9.69 7.46 -2.46
N THR A 27 -10.72 6.88 -3.03
CA THR A 27 -11.77 6.16 -2.26
C THR A 27 -11.16 5.04 -1.41
N TRP A 28 -10.24 4.24 -1.96
CA TRP A 28 -9.59 3.18 -1.20
C TRP A 28 -8.65 3.70 -0.11
N VAL A 29 -7.98 4.83 -0.32
CA VAL A 29 -7.19 5.51 0.74
C VAL A 29 -8.11 5.96 1.88
N MET A 30 -9.29 6.51 1.59
CA MET A 30 -10.28 6.89 2.60
C MET A 30 -10.81 5.68 3.36
N VAL A 31 -11.23 4.62 2.64
CA VAL A 31 -11.71 3.38 3.24
C VAL A 31 -10.64 2.76 4.15
N LEU A 32 -9.40 2.65 3.68
CA LEU A 32 -8.28 2.13 4.46
C LEU A 32 -8.02 2.96 5.71
N SER A 33 -8.05 4.29 5.58
CA SER A 33 -7.85 5.20 6.72
C SER A 33 -8.97 5.10 7.75
N ALA A 34 -10.21 4.87 7.32
CA ALA A 34 -11.32 4.61 8.21
C ALA A 34 -11.19 3.24 8.89
N LEU A 35 -10.90 2.20 8.13
CA LEU A 35 -10.81 0.83 8.65
C LEU A 35 -9.78 0.69 9.76
N VAL A 36 -8.62 1.33 9.67
CA VAL A 36 -7.58 1.23 10.71
C VAL A 36 -7.95 1.92 12.02
N ASN A 37 -8.99 2.76 12.03
CA ASN A 37 -9.54 3.33 13.26
C ASN A 37 -10.51 2.38 13.99
N PHE A 38 -11.10 1.41 13.26
CA PHE A 38 -12.13 0.53 13.79
C PHE A 38 -11.70 -0.94 13.89
N CYS A 39 -10.66 -1.34 13.17
CA CYS A 39 -10.17 -2.71 13.18
C CYS A 39 -8.64 -2.79 13.10
N SER A 40 -8.10 -3.97 13.45
CA SER A 40 -6.66 -4.22 13.37
C SER A 40 -6.13 -4.10 11.94
N LEU A 41 -4.87 -3.70 11.79
CA LEU A 41 -4.21 -3.54 10.50
C LEU A 41 -4.35 -4.80 9.60
N PRO A 42 -4.14 -6.04 10.09
CA PRO A 42 -4.31 -7.23 9.25
C PRO A 42 -5.73 -7.40 8.70
N ARG A 43 -6.76 -7.04 9.48
CA ARG A 43 -8.15 -7.07 9.00
C ARG A 43 -8.41 -6.00 7.94
N ALA A 44 -7.92 -4.78 8.16
CA ALA A 44 -8.03 -3.69 7.19
C ALA A 44 -7.34 -4.07 5.86
N LEU A 45 -6.15 -4.66 5.92
CA LEU A 45 -5.42 -5.14 4.74
C LEU A 45 -6.20 -6.22 3.99
N ARG A 46 -6.81 -7.19 4.70
CA ARG A 46 -7.66 -8.22 4.06
C ARG A 46 -8.83 -7.60 3.30
N VAL A 47 -9.57 -6.68 3.92
CA VAL A 47 -10.72 -6.01 3.28
C VAL A 47 -10.30 -5.28 2.01
N VAL A 48 -9.20 -4.50 2.07
CA VAL A 48 -8.72 -3.75 0.91
C VAL A 48 -8.14 -4.67 -0.16
N SER A 49 -7.54 -5.79 0.22
CA SER A 49 -6.93 -6.75 -0.71
C SER A 49 -7.93 -7.71 -1.36
N THR A 50 -9.19 -7.76 -0.87
CA THR A 50 -10.24 -8.58 -1.47
C THR A 50 -10.53 -8.07 -2.88
N GLY A 51 -10.05 -8.77 -3.88
CA GLY A 51 -10.24 -8.42 -5.28
C GLY A 51 -10.08 -9.65 -6.16
N THR A 52 -10.85 -9.71 -7.21
CA THR A 52 -10.78 -10.79 -8.20
C THR A 52 -9.44 -10.68 -8.93
N ARG A 53 -8.59 -11.68 -8.80
CA ARG A 53 -7.38 -11.79 -9.65
C ARG A 53 -7.83 -11.98 -11.09
N THR A 54 -7.51 -11.04 -11.94
CA THR A 54 -7.76 -11.13 -13.37
C THR A 54 -6.61 -11.90 -14.02
N LYS A 55 -6.90 -12.81 -14.93
CA LYS A 55 -5.88 -13.55 -15.73
C LYS A 55 -5.18 -12.67 -16.79
N ARG A 56 -5.29 -11.36 -16.71
CA ARG A 56 -4.67 -10.44 -17.67
C ARG A 56 -3.17 -10.36 -17.40
N LYS A 57 -2.36 -10.58 -18.46
CA LYS A 57 -0.91 -10.31 -18.39
C LYS A 57 -0.67 -8.82 -18.21
N GLU A 58 -0.04 -8.47 -17.11
CA GLU A 58 0.39 -7.13 -16.83
C GLU A 58 1.47 -6.64 -17.80
N LYS A 59 1.44 -5.36 -18.12
CA LYS A 59 2.53 -4.66 -18.81
C LYS A 59 3.32 -3.82 -17.80
N ALA A 60 4.63 -3.72 -17.97
CA ALA A 60 5.48 -2.87 -17.10
C ALA A 60 4.98 -1.41 -17.02
N ALA A 61 4.44 -0.89 -18.14
CA ALA A 61 3.81 0.43 -18.17
C ALA A 61 2.64 0.58 -17.19
N ASP A 62 1.88 -0.49 -16.94
CA ASP A 62 0.75 -0.49 -16.00
C ASP A 62 1.24 -0.23 -14.55
N ARG A 63 2.41 -0.75 -14.16
CA ARG A 63 3.01 -0.53 -12.82
C ARG A 63 3.35 0.94 -12.60
N VAL A 64 3.98 1.55 -13.59
CA VAL A 64 4.37 2.97 -13.53
C VAL A 64 3.14 3.87 -13.48
N GLU A 65 2.11 3.56 -14.27
CA GLU A 65 0.84 4.29 -14.24
C GLU A 65 0.17 4.25 -12.87
N LEU A 66 0.05 3.04 -12.28
CA LEU A 66 -0.54 2.84 -10.96
C LEU A 66 0.25 3.55 -9.87
N SER A 67 1.59 3.44 -9.90
CA SER A 67 2.47 4.13 -8.95
C SER A 67 2.31 5.64 -9.05
N THR A 68 2.39 6.20 -10.26
CA THR A 68 2.23 7.64 -10.47
C THR A 68 0.85 8.14 -10.03
N ALA A 69 -0.20 7.34 -10.26
CA ALA A 69 -1.56 7.71 -9.87
C ALA A 69 -1.72 7.77 -8.34
N ILE A 70 -1.24 6.76 -7.61
CA ILE A 70 -1.34 6.75 -6.13
C ILE A 70 -0.44 7.81 -5.51
N ASP A 71 0.75 8.05 -6.07
CA ASP A 71 1.67 9.09 -5.58
C ASP A 71 1.06 10.48 -5.76
N ALA A 72 0.33 10.72 -6.86
CA ALA A 72 -0.42 11.95 -7.07
C ALA A 72 -1.60 12.12 -6.07
N VAL A 73 -2.29 11.03 -5.74
CA VAL A 73 -3.38 11.03 -4.74
C VAL A 73 -2.85 11.35 -3.35
N LEU A 74 -1.79 10.67 -2.92
CA LEU A 74 -1.18 10.87 -1.60
C LEU A 74 -0.42 12.21 -1.52
N GLY A 75 0.14 12.68 -2.63
CA GLY A 75 0.83 13.96 -2.73
C GLY A 75 -0.10 15.19 -2.61
N ALA A 76 -1.42 15.01 -2.54
CA ALA A 76 -2.36 16.08 -2.22
C ALA A 76 -2.12 16.66 -0.82
N ASP A 77 -1.49 15.88 0.08
CA ASP A 77 -1.09 16.23 1.46
C ASP A 77 -2.21 16.91 2.25
N PHE A 78 -3.42 16.38 2.11
CA PHE A 78 -4.61 16.90 2.75
C PHE A 78 -5.34 15.78 3.51
N PHE A 79 -5.66 16.02 4.78
CA PHE A 79 -6.43 15.13 5.65
C PHE A 79 -5.86 13.70 5.69
N VAL A 80 -6.54 12.70 5.09
CA VAL A 80 -6.08 11.30 5.04
C VAL A 80 -5.11 11.02 3.88
N PHE A 81 -4.98 11.95 2.93
CA PHE A 81 -4.12 11.87 1.75
C PHE A 81 -2.71 12.38 2.02
N LYS A 82 -2.12 11.97 3.14
CA LYS A 82 -0.71 12.27 3.45
C LYS A 82 0.18 11.19 2.85
N PRO A 83 1.38 11.58 2.34
CA PRO A 83 2.38 10.62 1.90
C PRO A 83 2.65 9.59 3.01
N ASN A 84 2.37 8.33 2.73
CA ASN A 84 2.54 7.26 3.69
C ASN A 84 2.80 5.93 2.97
N CYS A 85 3.94 5.31 3.27
CA CYS A 85 4.43 4.10 2.60
C CYS A 85 3.43 2.93 2.68
N TRP A 86 2.83 2.67 3.85
CA TRP A 86 1.91 1.55 4.01
C TRP A 86 0.58 1.74 3.27
N LYS A 87 0.04 2.97 3.20
CA LYS A 87 -1.16 3.27 2.40
C LYS A 87 -0.87 3.10 0.91
N ARG A 88 0.28 3.62 0.46
CA ARG A 88 0.78 3.46 -0.90
C ARG A 88 0.89 1.98 -1.26
N ALA A 89 1.62 1.21 -0.47
CA ALA A 89 1.83 -0.22 -0.70
C ALA A 89 0.49 -0.99 -0.73
N THR A 90 -0.44 -0.71 0.21
CA THR A 90 -1.73 -1.40 0.30
C THR A 90 -2.61 -1.14 -0.93
N VAL A 91 -2.74 0.11 -1.35
CA VAL A 91 -3.57 0.44 -2.51
C VAL A 91 -2.95 -0.11 -3.79
N LEU A 92 -1.63 0.01 -3.95
CA LEU A 92 -0.93 -0.60 -5.09
C LEU A 92 -1.08 -2.12 -5.13
N HIS A 93 -0.94 -2.81 -3.99
CA HIS A 93 -1.16 -4.25 -3.88
C HIS A 93 -2.53 -4.65 -4.44
N ARG A 94 -3.60 -3.94 -4.04
CA ARG A 94 -4.95 -4.16 -4.57
C ARG A 94 -5.01 -4.02 -6.09
N TYR A 95 -4.51 -2.90 -6.61
CA TYR A 95 -4.62 -2.62 -8.05
C TYR A 95 -3.73 -3.51 -8.91
N LEU A 96 -2.58 -3.92 -8.40
CA LEU A 96 -1.72 -4.92 -9.04
C LEU A 96 -2.39 -6.30 -9.04
N ALA A 97 -3.04 -6.70 -7.95
CA ALA A 97 -3.82 -7.94 -7.89
C ALA A 97 -4.98 -7.94 -8.90
N LEU A 98 -5.67 -6.81 -9.09
CA LEU A 98 -6.69 -6.64 -10.13
C LEU A 98 -6.13 -6.74 -11.55
N ARG A 99 -4.82 -6.50 -11.74
CA ARG A 99 -4.09 -6.69 -13.01
C ARG A 99 -3.45 -8.07 -13.13
N GLY A 100 -3.67 -8.97 -12.17
CA GLY A 100 -3.16 -10.35 -12.17
C GLY A 100 -1.76 -10.51 -11.59
N VAL A 101 -1.16 -9.45 -11.01
CA VAL A 101 0.16 -9.50 -10.38
C VAL A 101 0.04 -9.96 -8.95
N ALA A 102 0.74 -11.04 -8.62
CA ALA A 102 0.86 -11.48 -7.23
C ALA A 102 1.95 -10.65 -6.53
N THR A 103 1.57 -9.90 -5.51
CA THR A 103 2.50 -9.12 -4.70
C THR A 103 2.32 -9.43 -3.22
N LYS A 104 3.33 -9.13 -2.42
CA LYS A 104 3.27 -9.12 -0.95
C LYS A 104 3.54 -7.69 -0.47
N ILE A 105 2.86 -7.30 0.61
CA ILE A 105 3.19 -6.06 1.32
C ILE A 105 4.15 -6.47 2.43
N VAL A 106 5.33 -5.88 2.46
CA VAL A 106 6.34 -6.14 3.49
C VAL A 106 6.48 -4.91 4.37
N PHE A 107 6.44 -5.12 5.67
CA PHE A 107 6.68 -4.10 6.69
C PHE A 107 8.03 -4.36 7.34
N GLY A 108 8.82 -3.32 7.52
CA GLY A 108 10.12 -3.43 8.14
C GLY A 108 10.43 -2.26 9.06
N LEU A 109 11.36 -2.49 9.96
CA LEU A 109 11.90 -1.51 10.90
C LEU A 109 13.41 -1.36 10.70
N ARG A 110 13.90 -0.14 10.81
CA ARG A 110 15.32 0.17 10.84
C ARG A 110 15.61 1.10 12.02
N LYS A 111 16.68 0.81 12.74
CA LYS A 111 17.19 1.70 13.77
C LYS A 111 18.16 2.68 13.12
N GLU A 112 17.91 3.96 13.27
CA GLU A 112 18.79 5.03 12.81
C GLU A 112 19.96 5.22 13.79
N ALA A 113 20.98 6.00 13.36
CA ALA A 113 22.17 6.25 14.17
C ALA A 113 21.88 6.99 15.48
N ASP A 114 20.82 7.79 15.52
CA ASP A 114 20.31 8.51 16.70
C ASP A 114 19.48 7.62 17.64
N GLY A 115 19.27 6.36 17.29
CA GLY A 115 18.48 5.38 18.05
C GLY A 115 16.98 5.39 17.70
N GLU A 116 16.50 6.29 16.84
CA GLU A 116 15.11 6.33 16.40
C GLU A 116 14.77 5.10 15.54
N LEU A 117 13.57 4.54 15.74
CA LEU A 117 13.05 3.45 14.94
C LEU A 117 12.21 4.00 13.78
N LYS A 118 12.66 3.78 12.55
CA LYS A 118 11.91 4.11 11.34
C LYS A 118 11.27 2.89 10.75
N GLY A 119 9.95 3.01 10.48
CA GLY A 119 9.16 2.00 9.79
C GLY A 119 9.05 2.29 8.30
N HIS A 120 9.08 1.25 7.48
CA HIS A 120 8.79 1.34 6.05
C HIS A 120 7.90 0.17 5.61
N ALA A 121 7.10 0.40 4.57
CA ALA A 121 6.31 -0.64 3.94
C ALA A 121 6.48 -0.55 2.43
N TRP A 122 6.78 -1.70 1.81
CA TRP A 122 7.00 -1.81 0.37
C TRP A 122 6.29 -3.02 -0.21
N LEU A 123 6.31 -3.13 -1.53
CA LEU A 123 5.78 -4.27 -2.26
C LEU A 123 6.91 -5.17 -2.75
N GLU A 124 6.66 -6.46 -2.68
CA GLU A 124 7.49 -7.49 -3.33
C GLU A 124 6.66 -8.30 -4.33
N ALA A 125 7.28 -8.62 -5.45
CA ALA A 125 6.82 -9.60 -6.41
C ALA A 125 7.96 -10.58 -6.69
N GLU A 126 7.66 -11.88 -6.66
CA GLU A 126 8.66 -12.94 -6.89
C GLU A 126 9.91 -12.82 -6.00
N GLY A 127 9.71 -12.32 -4.75
CA GLY A 127 10.79 -12.15 -3.78
C GLY A 127 11.68 -10.92 -4.00
N GLN A 128 11.32 -10.04 -4.93
CA GLN A 128 12.07 -8.82 -5.21
C GLN A 128 11.22 -7.59 -4.92
N PRO A 129 11.80 -6.54 -4.31
CA PRO A 129 11.13 -5.25 -4.13
C PRO A 129 10.74 -4.66 -5.49
N ILE A 130 9.53 -4.13 -5.55
CA ILE A 130 9.02 -3.46 -6.76
C ILE A 130 8.56 -2.05 -6.43
N LEU A 131 8.70 -1.13 -7.41
CA LEU A 131 8.29 0.27 -7.30
C LEU A 131 8.99 1.04 -6.17
N GLU A 132 10.17 0.57 -5.78
CA GLU A 132 11.10 1.24 -4.88
C GLU A 132 12.30 1.77 -5.68
N SER A 133 12.88 2.90 -5.25
CA SER A 133 14.06 3.49 -5.89
C SER A 133 15.34 2.73 -5.60
N ALA A 134 15.38 2.01 -4.47
CA ALA A 134 16.47 1.14 -4.05
C ALA A 134 15.93 0.01 -3.19
N ALA A 135 16.71 -1.07 -3.04
CA ALA A 135 16.35 -2.17 -2.15
C ALA A 135 16.22 -1.65 -0.71
N PRO A 136 15.08 -1.90 -0.03
CA PRO A 136 14.86 -1.39 1.31
C PRO A 136 15.82 -2.02 2.33
N ALA A 137 16.61 -1.20 3.01
CA ALA A 137 17.53 -1.63 4.07
C ALA A 137 16.82 -1.68 5.43
N TYR A 138 15.75 -2.48 5.54
CA TYR A 138 14.92 -2.63 6.73
C TYR A 138 14.88 -4.10 7.17
N LYS A 139 14.83 -4.35 8.48
CA LYS A 139 14.55 -5.68 9.02
C LYS A 139 13.05 -5.94 8.89
N THR A 140 12.67 -6.96 8.15
CA THR A 140 11.26 -7.37 7.98
C THR A 140 10.65 -7.75 9.33
N THR A 141 9.47 -7.21 9.61
CA THR A 141 8.71 -7.47 10.83
C THR A 141 7.36 -8.13 10.55
N TYR A 142 6.75 -7.84 9.40
CA TYR A 142 5.47 -8.42 9.02
C TYR A 142 5.35 -8.49 7.48
N ILE A 143 4.72 -9.55 6.98
CA ILE A 143 4.44 -9.75 5.54
C ILE A 143 2.96 -10.04 5.37
N PHE A 144 2.32 -9.37 4.40
CA PHE A 144 0.93 -9.62 4.05
C PHE A 144 0.79 -9.94 2.53
N PRO A 145 0.00 -10.95 2.12
CA PRO A 145 -0.58 -11.98 2.97
C PRO A 145 0.51 -12.85 3.60
N SER A 146 0.33 -13.17 4.88
CA SER A 146 1.21 -14.14 5.57
C SER A 146 0.97 -15.54 5.01
N ALA A 147 2.03 -16.33 4.90
CA ALA A 147 1.92 -17.76 4.56
C ALA A 147 1.35 -18.56 5.75
N GLU A 148 1.51 -18.05 6.96
CA GLU A 148 1.01 -18.63 8.21
C GLU A 148 -0.27 -17.90 8.66
N PRO A 149 -1.28 -18.62 9.18
CA PRO A 149 -2.43 -18.01 9.84
C PRO A 149 -1.95 -17.23 11.06
N PHE A 150 -2.36 -15.98 11.19
CA PHE A 150 -2.02 -15.06 12.31
C PHE A 150 -2.42 -15.62 13.71
N GLU A 151 -3.18 -16.70 13.75
CA GLU A 151 -3.63 -17.35 14.98
C GLU A 151 -2.48 -18.03 15.74
N ASP A 152 -1.45 -18.55 15.04
CA ASP A 152 -0.32 -19.23 15.67
C ASP A 152 0.63 -18.25 16.38
N GLU A 153 0.77 -17.05 15.87
CA GLU A 153 1.64 -16.01 16.47
C GLU A 153 1.03 -15.44 17.76
N LEU A 154 -0.31 -15.31 17.81
CA LEU A 154 -1.04 -14.94 19.03
C LEU A 154 -0.98 -16.04 20.10
N ALA A 155 -1.04 -17.31 19.68
CA ALA A 155 -0.89 -18.44 20.58
C ALA A 155 0.52 -18.51 21.17
N LEU A 156 1.55 -18.26 20.37
CA LEU A 156 2.94 -18.23 20.82
C LEU A 156 3.22 -17.07 21.78
N MET A 157 2.67 -15.89 21.52
CA MET A 157 2.77 -14.72 22.41
C MET A 157 2.00 -14.93 23.72
N ALA A 158 0.88 -15.65 23.69
CA ALA A 158 0.12 -15.99 24.89
C ALA A 158 0.88 -16.99 25.78
N GLN A 159 1.59 -17.94 25.19
CA GLN A 159 2.43 -18.91 25.90
C GLN A 159 3.65 -18.26 26.55
N THR A 160 4.29 -17.30 25.88
CA THR A 160 5.48 -16.59 26.40
C THR A 160 5.14 -15.64 27.56
N ARG A 161 3.86 -15.29 27.75
CA ARG A 161 3.40 -14.43 28.84
C ARG A 161 3.07 -15.22 30.13
N GLN A 162 3.05 -16.55 30.06
CA GLN A 162 2.74 -17.44 31.20
C GLN A 162 3.99 -18.15 31.75
N ALA A 163 5.16 -17.92 31.15
CA ALA A 163 6.46 -18.38 31.62
C ALA A 163 7.25 -17.23 32.26
#